data_78461101fa419cd8de4d7e670766ff40
#
_entry.id   78461101fa419cd8de4d7e670766ff40
#
_cell.length_a   1.000
_cell.length_b   1.000
_cell.length_c   1.000
_cell.angle_alpha   90.00
_cell.angle_beta   90.00
_cell.angle_gamma   90.00
#
_symmetry.space_group_name_H-M   'P 1'
#
loop_
_entity.id
_entity.type
_entity.pdbx_description
1 polymer ?
#
loop_
_entity_poly.entity_id
_entity_poly.type
_entity_poly.pdbx_seq_one_letter_code
_entity_poly.pdbx_strand_id
1 'polypeptide(L)'
;MARQVPLEFTRNIGIMAHIDAGKTTTTERILYYTGVNYKIGETHDGSATMDWMAQEQERGITITSAATTCFWPDRNGHQNRINIIDTPGHVDFTVEVQRSLRVLDGSVTVLAAKGGVEPQSETVWRQADEYKVPRMVYVNKMDTMGADFFRCIKMLHDRLHANGVAIQLPIGQEDTFRGIVDLVDMNAEVYYDDMGNDMRTEPIPEDMVEQAEEYRNILVEAVAENDEELMEKYLEGEEITREEPVSYTHLRAHETRRHL
;
A
#
# COMPACT_ATOMS: atom_id res chain seq x y z
N MET A 1 -8.73 8.64 -31.13
CA MET A 1 -7.38 8.97 -30.66
C MET A 1 -6.72 7.71 -30.16
N ALA A 2 -5.48 7.43 -30.56
CA ALA A 2 -4.71 6.31 -30.01
C ALA A 2 -4.43 6.58 -28.51
N ARG A 3 -4.46 5.52 -27.67
CA ARG A 3 -4.10 5.63 -26.25
C ARG A 3 -2.62 5.97 -26.15
N GLN A 4 -2.28 6.88 -25.23
CA GLN A 4 -0.89 7.26 -24.98
C GLN A 4 -0.11 6.15 -24.26
N VAL A 5 -0.79 5.36 -23.41
CA VAL A 5 -0.23 4.23 -22.66
C VAL A 5 -1.08 2.99 -22.91
N PRO A 6 -0.48 1.82 -23.25
CA PRO A 6 -1.19 0.56 -23.39
C PRO A 6 -1.94 0.16 -22.10
N LEU A 7 -2.97 -0.69 -22.24
CA LEU A 7 -3.77 -1.13 -21.07
C LEU A 7 -2.96 -1.97 -20.08
N GLU A 8 -2.00 -2.74 -20.59
CA GLU A 8 -1.08 -3.54 -19.77
C GLU A 8 -0.25 -2.71 -18.77
N PHE A 9 0.02 -1.43 -19.11
CA PHE A 9 0.71 -0.46 -18.25
C PHE A 9 -0.25 0.55 -17.60
N THR A 10 -1.55 0.26 -17.54
CA THR A 10 -2.53 1.14 -16.90
C THR A 10 -3.17 0.43 -15.71
N ARG A 11 -3.19 1.06 -14.53
CA ARG A 11 -3.83 0.54 -13.31
C ARG A 11 -4.70 1.59 -12.65
N ASN A 12 -5.87 1.14 -12.21
CA ASN A 12 -6.77 1.92 -11.36
C ASN A 12 -6.59 1.45 -9.93
N ILE A 13 -6.06 2.26 -9.07
CA ILE A 13 -5.86 1.92 -7.66
C ILE A 13 -6.76 2.77 -6.77
N GLY A 14 -7.39 2.13 -5.79
CA GLY A 14 -8.17 2.81 -4.76
C GLY A 14 -7.34 3.00 -3.50
N ILE A 15 -7.44 4.16 -2.86
CA ILE A 15 -6.86 4.37 -1.53
C ILE A 15 -8.00 4.39 -0.52
N MET A 16 -7.95 3.47 0.42
CA MET A 16 -8.96 3.23 1.45
C MET A 16 -8.36 3.41 2.82
N ALA A 17 -9.07 4.05 3.73
CA ALA A 17 -8.56 4.26 5.08
C ALA A 17 -9.70 4.55 6.05
N HIS A 18 -9.45 4.29 7.33
CA HIS A 18 -10.22 4.89 8.40
C HIS A 18 -9.99 6.40 8.46
N ILE A 19 -10.90 7.14 9.08
CA ILE A 19 -10.75 8.58 9.34
C ILE A 19 -9.43 8.81 10.08
N ASP A 20 -8.71 9.83 9.70
CA ASP A 20 -7.40 10.20 10.28
C ASP A 20 -6.27 9.16 10.15
N ALA A 21 -6.46 8.07 9.41
CA ALA A 21 -5.36 7.13 9.15
C ALA A 21 -4.29 7.69 8.20
N GLY A 22 -4.56 8.83 7.54
CA GLY A 22 -3.63 9.52 6.64
C GLY A 22 -3.86 9.21 5.16
N LYS A 23 -5.11 8.91 4.76
CA LYS A 23 -5.48 8.68 3.36
C LYS A 23 -5.05 9.82 2.45
N THR A 24 -5.53 11.03 2.71
CA THR A 24 -5.24 12.23 1.90
C THR A 24 -3.74 12.53 1.90
N THR A 25 -3.08 12.42 3.05
CA THR A 25 -1.62 12.62 3.15
C THR A 25 -0.86 11.62 2.26
N THR A 26 -1.25 10.35 2.27
CA THR A 26 -0.63 9.30 1.42
C THR A 26 -0.83 9.63 -0.06
N THR A 27 -2.04 10.01 -0.46
CA THR A 27 -2.35 10.39 -1.85
C THR A 27 -1.53 11.61 -2.28
N GLU A 28 -1.50 12.68 -1.47
CA GLU A 28 -0.73 13.89 -1.76
C GLU A 28 0.78 13.62 -1.87
N ARG A 29 1.33 12.73 -1.05
CA ARG A 29 2.73 12.28 -1.15
C ARG A 29 3.00 11.54 -2.47
N ILE A 30 2.12 10.64 -2.88
CA ILE A 30 2.24 9.94 -4.18
C ILE A 30 2.21 10.98 -5.32
N LEU A 31 1.29 11.94 -5.29
CA LEU A 31 1.19 12.97 -6.32
C LEU A 31 2.44 13.88 -6.35
N TYR A 32 3.01 14.17 -5.20
CA TYR A 32 4.25 14.93 -5.09
C TYR A 32 5.45 14.18 -5.69
N TYR A 33 5.68 12.93 -5.28
CA TYR A 33 6.81 12.13 -5.78
C TYR A 33 6.69 11.77 -7.27
N THR A 34 5.47 11.69 -7.79
CA THR A 34 5.23 11.47 -9.23
C THR A 34 5.29 12.78 -10.05
N GLY A 35 5.56 13.93 -9.41
CA GLY A 35 5.71 15.23 -10.06
C GLY A 35 4.39 15.83 -10.56
N VAL A 36 3.24 15.31 -10.12
CA VAL A 36 1.92 15.90 -10.43
C VAL A 36 1.70 17.17 -9.62
N ASN A 37 2.11 17.17 -8.35
CA ASN A 37 2.06 18.31 -7.47
C ASN A 37 3.45 18.91 -7.23
N TYR A 38 3.54 20.23 -7.21
CA TYR A 38 4.78 20.97 -6.91
C TYR A 38 5.03 21.16 -5.41
N LYS A 39 3.99 21.00 -4.59
CA LYS A 39 4.03 21.11 -3.14
C LYS A 39 3.25 19.98 -2.53
N ILE A 40 3.66 19.54 -1.36
CA ILE A 40 2.91 18.60 -0.54
C ILE A 40 1.74 19.39 0.05
N GLY A 41 0.50 19.00 -0.33
CA GLY A 41 -0.71 19.52 0.26
C GLY A 41 -0.90 18.95 1.66
N GLU A 42 -1.27 19.80 2.63
CA GLU A 42 -1.65 19.38 3.96
C GLU A 42 -3.15 19.53 4.14
N THR A 43 -3.79 18.53 4.75
CA THR A 43 -5.23 18.52 5.03
C THR A 43 -5.64 19.64 5.97
N HIS A 44 -4.77 20.00 6.92
CA HIS A 44 -5.04 21.04 7.91
C HIS A 44 -5.02 22.46 7.33
N ASP A 45 -4.31 22.68 6.23
CA ASP A 45 -4.21 23.99 5.57
C ASP A 45 -5.18 24.15 4.39
N GLY A 46 -6.03 23.14 4.13
CA GLY A 46 -6.98 23.15 3.01
C GLY A 46 -6.31 23.18 1.62
N SER A 47 -5.04 22.80 1.53
CA SER A 47 -4.25 22.85 0.30
C SER A 47 -4.18 21.51 -0.45
N ALA A 48 -4.90 20.47 0.01
CA ALA A 48 -4.91 19.15 -0.59
C ALA A 48 -5.60 19.18 -1.97
N THR A 49 -4.93 18.63 -2.97
CA THR A 49 -5.39 18.65 -4.38
C THR A 49 -6.61 17.74 -4.60
N MET A 50 -6.74 16.68 -3.81
CA MET A 50 -7.84 15.73 -3.95
C MET A 50 -9.12 16.19 -3.26
N ASP A 51 -9.03 17.03 -2.23
CA ASP A 51 -10.18 17.63 -1.53
C ASP A 51 -10.57 18.94 -2.21
N TRP A 52 -11.24 18.85 -3.37
CA TRP A 52 -11.56 20.00 -4.21
C TRP A 52 -12.83 20.75 -3.79
N MET A 53 -13.69 20.14 -2.95
CA MET A 53 -14.90 20.80 -2.44
C MET A 53 -14.57 21.59 -1.18
N ALA A 54 -15.14 22.82 -1.06
CA ALA A 54 -14.99 23.64 0.15
C ALA A 54 -15.40 22.90 1.44
N GLN A 55 -16.43 22.07 1.36
CA GLN A 55 -16.90 21.26 2.49
C GLN A 55 -15.93 20.13 2.88
N GLU A 56 -15.19 19.58 1.93
CA GLU A 56 -14.12 18.59 2.17
C GLU A 56 -12.95 19.26 2.87
N GLN A 57 -12.54 20.42 2.38
CA GLN A 57 -11.46 21.23 2.95
C GLN A 57 -11.76 21.71 4.38
N GLU A 58 -12.99 22.19 4.63
CA GLU A 58 -13.41 22.64 5.96
C GLU A 58 -13.46 21.50 6.99
N ARG A 59 -13.83 20.32 6.57
CA ARG A 59 -14.02 19.15 7.46
C ARG A 59 -12.84 18.19 7.49
N GLY A 60 -11.90 18.33 6.58
CA GLY A 60 -10.77 17.41 6.42
C GLY A 60 -11.17 15.98 6.06
N ILE A 61 -12.32 15.79 5.37
CA ILE A 61 -12.85 14.49 4.97
C ILE A 61 -13.18 14.47 3.49
N THR A 62 -12.90 13.37 2.80
CA THR A 62 -13.32 13.14 1.42
C THR A 62 -14.79 12.77 1.39
N ILE A 63 -15.60 13.52 0.63
CA ILE A 63 -17.04 13.30 0.46
C ILE A 63 -17.32 12.61 -0.88
N THR A 64 -16.66 13.09 -1.95
CA THR A 64 -16.81 12.56 -3.32
C THR A 64 -15.56 11.84 -3.77
N SER A 65 -15.73 10.74 -4.52
CA SER A 65 -14.58 10.06 -5.13
C SER A 65 -13.91 10.97 -6.15
N ALA A 66 -12.65 11.28 -5.94
CA ALA A 66 -11.82 12.01 -6.88
C ALA A 66 -10.88 11.04 -7.60
N ALA A 67 -10.61 11.29 -8.88
CA ALA A 67 -9.67 10.48 -9.65
C ALA A 67 -8.56 11.36 -10.22
N THR A 68 -7.33 11.02 -9.92
CA THR A 68 -6.15 11.71 -10.43
C THR A 68 -5.21 10.72 -11.09
N THR A 69 -4.60 11.11 -12.20
CA THR A 69 -3.66 10.27 -12.93
C THR A 69 -2.23 10.70 -12.63
N CYS A 70 -1.39 9.74 -12.30
CA CYS A 70 0.05 9.91 -12.20
C CYS A 70 0.79 8.87 -13.05
N PHE A 71 2.07 9.09 -13.25
CA PHE A 71 2.95 8.22 -14.02
C PHE A 71 4.12 7.80 -13.17
N TRP A 72 4.45 6.50 -13.21
CA TRP A 72 5.60 5.96 -12.49
C TRP A 72 6.36 4.98 -13.39
N PRO A 73 7.67 5.13 -13.55
CA PRO A 73 8.46 4.18 -14.31
C PRO A 73 8.60 2.87 -13.52
N ASP A 74 8.48 1.74 -14.21
CA ASP A 74 8.87 0.45 -13.63
C ASP A 74 10.39 0.29 -13.64
N ARG A 75 10.88 -0.82 -13.10
CA ARG A 75 12.32 -1.14 -13.06
C ARG A 75 12.95 -1.29 -14.47
N ASN A 76 12.14 -1.56 -15.48
CA ASN A 76 12.56 -1.68 -16.87
C ASN A 76 12.46 -0.34 -17.63
N GLY A 77 12.05 0.73 -16.96
CA GLY A 77 11.89 2.06 -17.53
C GLY A 77 10.58 2.28 -18.30
N HIS A 78 9.64 1.32 -18.28
CA HIS A 78 8.33 1.54 -18.89
C HIS A 78 7.49 2.46 -18.00
N GLN A 79 6.85 3.44 -18.63
CA GLN A 79 5.95 4.36 -17.94
C GLN A 79 4.61 3.69 -17.65
N ASN A 80 4.33 3.46 -16.38
CA ASN A 80 3.02 2.99 -15.92
C ASN A 80 2.10 4.18 -15.66
N ARG A 81 0.89 4.12 -16.17
CA ARG A 81 -0.18 5.05 -15.87
C ARG A 81 -0.98 4.53 -14.69
N ILE A 82 -0.97 5.29 -13.60
CA ILE A 82 -1.69 4.96 -12.38
C ILE A 82 -2.81 5.98 -12.19
N ASN A 83 -4.05 5.52 -12.22
CA ASN A 83 -5.19 6.35 -11.88
C ASN A 83 -5.51 6.07 -10.40
N ILE A 84 -5.28 7.07 -9.55
CA ILE A 84 -5.59 7.01 -8.13
C ILE A 84 -7.04 7.44 -7.96
N ILE A 85 -7.86 6.55 -7.39
CA ILE A 85 -9.26 6.83 -7.07
C ILE A 85 -9.35 6.95 -5.56
N ASP A 86 -9.49 8.18 -5.09
CA ASP A 86 -9.66 8.47 -3.68
C ASP A 86 -11.10 8.17 -3.28
N THR A 87 -11.29 7.24 -2.34
CA THR A 87 -12.61 6.79 -1.91
C THR A 87 -12.96 7.40 -0.56
N PRO A 88 -14.23 7.85 -0.35
CA PRO A 88 -14.66 8.31 0.95
C PRO A 88 -14.43 7.26 2.04
N GLY A 89 -13.90 7.67 3.19
CA GLY A 89 -13.66 6.79 4.34
C GLY A 89 -14.86 6.64 5.28
N HIS A 90 -15.95 7.38 5.06
CA HIS A 90 -17.12 7.39 5.95
C HIS A 90 -18.17 6.33 5.54
N VAL A 91 -18.76 5.68 6.53
CA VAL A 91 -19.80 4.67 6.32
C VAL A 91 -21.04 5.19 5.60
N ASP A 92 -21.31 6.49 5.70
CA ASP A 92 -22.47 7.14 5.05
C ASP A 92 -22.33 7.18 3.51
N PHE A 93 -21.13 7.02 2.98
CA PHE A 93 -20.83 7.05 1.54
C PHE A 93 -20.65 5.66 0.92
N THR A 94 -21.29 4.65 1.46
CA THR A 94 -21.19 3.24 1.00
C THR A 94 -21.39 3.07 -0.50
N VAL A 95 -22.34 3.80 -1.10
CA VAL A 95 -22.63 3.70 -2.54
C VAL A 95 -21.47 4.22 -3.40
N GLU A 96 -20.81 5.30 -2.97
CA GLU A 96 -19.65 5.86 -3.67
C GLU A 96 -18.44 4.90 -3.59
N VAL A 97 -18.24 4.28 -2.44
CA VAL A 97 -17.21 3.25 -2.25
C VAL A 97 -17.47 2.06 -3.17
N GLN A 98 -18.68 1.54 -3.23
CA GLN A 98 -19.05 0.41 -4.10
C GLN A 98 -18.89 0.73 -5.58
N ARG A 99 -19.22 1.94 -6.01
CA ARG A 99 -19.01 2.37 -7.41
C ARG A 99 -17.53 2.40 -7.76
N SER A 100 -16.69 2.89 -6.86
CA SER A 100 -15.24 2.91 -7.03
C SER A 100 -14.66 1.50 -7.11
N LEU A 101 -15.05 0.60 -6.21
CA LEU A 101 -14.58 -0.79 -6.17
C LEU A 101 -14.75 -1.56 -7.49
N ARG A 102 -15.80 -1.27 -8.26
CA ARG A 102 -16.09 -1.95 -9.54
C ARG A 102 -15.05 -1.68 -10.62
N VAL A 103 -14.32 -0.58 -10.54
CA VAL A 103 -13.36 -0.14 -11.56
C VAL A 103 -11.91 -0.29 -11.12
N LEU A 104 -11.67 -0.69 -9.87
CA LEU A 104 -10.33 -0.84 -9.32
C LEU A 104 -9.67 -2.12 -9.81
N ASP A 105 -8.40 -2.02 -10.14
CA ASP A 105 -7.48 -3.15 -10.37
C ASP A 105 -6.87 -3.65 -9.07
N GLY A 106 -6.77 -2.79 -8.07
CA GLY A 106 -6.31 -3.08 -6.72
C GLY A 106 -6.56 -1.91 -5.78
N SER A 107 -6.35 -2.11 -4.49
CA SER A 107 -6.48 -1.05 -3.51
C SER A 107 -5.36 -1.05 -2.48
N VAL A 108 -5.06 0.13 -1.96
CA VAL A 108 -4.16 0.34 -0.83
C VAL A 108 -5.01 0.69 0.39
N THR A 109 -4.99 -0.18 1.39
CA THR A 109 -5.67 0.06 2.67
C THR A 109 -4.67 0.68 3.65
N VAL A 110 -4.88 1.94 4.01
CA VAL A 110 -4.04 2.66 4.96
C VAL A 110 -4.56 2.43 6.37
N LEU A 111 -3.73 1.86 7.23
CA LEU A 111 -3.99 1.66 8.65
C LEU A 111 -3.11 2.59 9.47
N ALA A 112 -3.66 3.23 10.50
CA ALA A 112 -2.84 3.92 11.49
C ALA A 112 -2.19 2.88 12.42
N ALA A 113 -0.86 2.92 12.58
CA ALA A 113 -0.11 1.94 13.39
C ALA A 113 -0.58 1.85 14.84
N LYS A 114 -1.11 2.95 15.38
CA LYS A 114 -1.70 3.01 16.72
C LYS A 114 -3.09 2.35 16.80
N GLY A 115 -3.97 2.56 15.81
CA GLY A 115 -5.35 2.06 15.80
C GLY A 115 -5.46 0.66 15.24
N GLY A 116 -4.66 0.35 14.21
CA GLY A 116 -4.75 -0.89 13.45
C GLY A 116 -6.05 -1.01 12.67
N VAL A 117 -6.68 -2.18 12.73
CA VAL A 117 -7.97 -2.42 12.07
C VAL A 117 -9.10 -1.85 12.92
N GLU A 118 -9.82 -0.89 12.37
CA GLU A 118 -10.96 -0.23 12.98
C GLU A 118 -12.28 -0.61 12.29
N PRO A 119 -13.47 -0.39 12.89
CA PRO A 119 -14.75 -0.85 12.33
C PRO A 119 -15.03 -0.36 10.91
N GLN A 120 -14.58 0.85 10.57
CA GLN A 120 -14.72 1.37 9.19
C GLN A 120 -13.82 0.61 8.22
N SER A 121 -12.58 0.27 8.63
CA SER A 121 -11.67 -0.54 7.85
C SER A 121 -12.27 -1.94 7.58
N GLU A 122 -12.92 -2.55 8.58
CA GLU A 122 -13.61 -3.83 8.41
C GLU A 122 -14.74 -3.75 7.38
N THR A 123 -15.54 -2.67 7.41
CA THR A 123 -16.65 -2.48 6.47
C THR A 123 -16.14 -2.39 5.03
N VAL A 124 -15.15 -1.53 4.78
CA VAL A 124 -14.56 -1.35 3.45
C VAL A 124 -13.84 -2.61 2.99
N TRP A 125 -13.21 -3.33 3.91
CA TRP A 125 -12.55 -4.61 3.63
C TRP A 125 -13.52 -5.65 3.11
N ARG A 126 -14.66 -5.83 3.78
CA ARG A 126 -15.72 -6.77 3.34
C ARG A 126 -16.31 -6.40 1.99
N GLN A 127 -16.47 -5.10 1.72
CA GLN A 127 -16.91 -4.64 0.41
C GLN A 127 -15.88 -4.97 -0.68
N ALA A 128 -14.59 -4.79 -0.40
CA ALA A 128 -13.53 -5.16 -1.33
C ALA A 128 -13.47 -6.68 -1.57
N ASP A 129 -13.82 -7.53 -0.57
CA ASP A 129 -13.98 -8.97 -0.73
C ASP A 129 -15.12 -9.31 -1.70
N GLU A 130 -16.28 -8.66 -1.56
CA GLU A 130 -17.43 -8.84 -2.44
C GLU A 130 -17.08 -8.57 -3.91
N TYR A 131 -16.28 -7.53 -4.15
CA TYR A 131 -15.82 -7.17 -5.50
C TYR A 131 -14.50 -7.86 -5.92
N LYS A 132 -13.95 -8.73 -5.07
CA LYS A 132 -12.68 -9.46 -5.30
C LYS A 132 -11.52 -8.54 -5.68
N VAL A 133 -11.44 -7.37 -5.06
CA VAL A 133 -10.36 -6.40 -5.28
C VAL A 133 -9.14 -6.82 -4.47
N PRO A 134 -7.98 -7.07 -5.11
CA PRO A 134 -6.74 -7.36 -4.40
C PRO A 134 -6.28 -6.14 -3.60
N ARG A 135 -5.65 -6.39 -2.44
CA ARG A 135 -5.30 -5.35 -1.47
C ARG A 135 -3.85 -5.41 -1.05
N MET A 136 -3.28 -4.23 -0.95
CA MET A 136 -2.05 -3.98 -0.23
C MET A 136 -2.39 -3.20 1.04
N VAL A 137 -1.76 -3.52 2.16
CA VAL A 137 -1.92 -2.78 3.41
C VAL A 137 -0.70 -1.90 3.64
N TYR A 138 -0.94 -0.63 3.91
CA TYR A 138 0.08 0.35 4.27
C TYR A 138 -0.14 0.77 5.72
N VAL A 139 0.82 0.42 6.60
CA VAL A 139 0.78 0.80 8.02
C VAL A 139 1.47 2.16 8.16
N ASN A 140 0.67 3.18 8.42
CA ASN A 140 1.06 4.58 8.48
C ASN A 140 1.21 5.07 9.92
N LYS A 141 1.84 6.22 10.10
CA LYS A 141 2.04 6.89 11.41
C LYS A 141 2.84 6.04 12.39
N MET A 142 3.92 5.42 11.91
CA MET A 142 4.83 4.62 12.73
C MET A 142 5.59 5.46 13.77
N ASP A 143 5.66 6.77 13.58
CA ASP A 143 6.23 7.80 14.45
C ASP A 143 5.33 8.19 15.62
N THR A 144 4.08 7.76 15.64
CA THR A 144 3.11 8.14 16.66
C THR A 144 3.24 7.26 17.92
N MET A 145 3.13 7.85 19.11
CA MET A 145 3.13 7.13 20.37
C MET A 145 2.02 6.04 20.41
N GLY A 146 2.41 4.80 20.69
CA GLY A 146 1.55 3.61 20.66
C GLY A 146 1.47 2.94 19.30
N ALA A 147 2.33 3.32 18.33
CA ALA A 147 2.46 2.65 17.06
C ALA A 147 3.00 1.23 17.23
N ASP A 148 2.36 0.24 16.58
CA ASP A 148 2.77 -1.16 16.64
C ASP A 148 2.40 -1.86 15.33
N PHE A 149 3.40 -2.10 14.49
CA PHE A 149 3.27 -2.76 13.19
C PHE A 149 2.80 -4.21 13.32
N PHE A 150 3.42 -4.97 14.21
CA PHE A 150 3.11 -6.40 14.37
C PHE A 150 1.71 -6.62 14.92
N ARG A 151 1.24 -5.73 15.78
CA ARG A 151 -0.15 -5.72 16.22
C ARG A 151 -1.11 -5.47 15.05
N CYS A 152 -0.77 -4.59 14.11
CA CYS A 152 -1.58 -4.37 12.92
C CYS A 152 -1.69 -5.64 12.08
N ILE A 153 -0.58 -6.36 11.83
CA ILE A 153 -0.60 -7.64 11.13
C ILE A 153 -1.48 -8.66 11.86
N LYS A 154 -1.31 -8.78 13.18
CA LYS A 154 -2.14 -9.68 13.99
C LYS A 154 -3.63 -9.34 13.88
N MET A 155 -3.98 -8.05 13.90
CA MET A 155 -5.36 -7.62 13.73
C MET A 155 -5.92 -7.94 12.34
N LEU A 156 -5.12 -7.93 11.27
CA LEU A 156 -5.54 -8.39 9.95
C LEU A 156 -5.97 -9.86 9.99
N HIS A 157 -5.19 -10.72 10.67
CA HIS A 157 -5.54 -12.12 10.85
C HIS A 157 -6.78 -12.31 11.74
N ASP A 158 -6.78 -11.69 12.92
CA ASP A 158 -7.79 -11.95 13.95
C ASP A 158 -9.17 -11.36 13.59
N ARG A 159 -9.22 -10.19 12.98
CA ARG A 159 -10.47 -9.46 12.69
C ARG A 159 -10.96 -9.60 11.26
N LEU A 160 -10.02 -9.65 10.30
CA LEU A 160 -10.37 -9.67 8.87
C LEU A 160 -10.20 -11.07 8.26
N HIS A 161 -9.64 -12.03 9.02
CA HIS A 161 -9.30 -13.38 8.54
C HIS A 161 -8.45 -13.33 7.26
N ALA A 162 -7.63 -12.29 7.13
CA ALA A 162 -6.78 -12.07 5.99
C ALA A 162 -5.39 -12.68 6.23
N ASN A 163 -4.84 -13.37 5.24
CA ASN A 163 -3.45 -13.81 5.26
C ASN A 163 -2.54 -12.63 4.90
N GLY A 164 -2.26 -11.77 5.89
CA GLY A 164 -1.38 -10.61 5.73
C GLY A 164 0.08 -11.02 5.80
N VAL A 165 0.80 -10.91 4.70
CA VAL A 165 2.24 -11.20 4.61
C VAL A 165 3.00 -9.90 4.50
N ALA A 166 3.99 -9.69 5.39
CA ALA A 166 4.82 -8.50 5.36
C ALA A 166 5.79 -8.57 4.17
N ILE A 167 5.89 -7.47 3.43
CA ILE A 167 6.91 -7.25 2.39
C ILE A 167 8.00 -6.27 2.86
N GLN A 168 7.72 -5.54 3.92
CA GLN A 168 8.63 -4.59 4.57
C GLN A 168 8.45 -4.64 6.08
N LEU A 169 9.52 -4.40 6.84
CA LEU A 169 9.50 -4.29 8.30
C LEU A 169 9.96 -2.90 8.72
N PRO A 170 9.37 -2.29 9.76
CA PRO A 170 9.82 -1.01 10.25
C PRO A 170 11.14 -1.13 11.03
N ILE A 171 12.02 -0.16 10.87
CA ILE A 171 13.23 0.00 11.68
C ILE A 171 12.92 0.99 12.79
N GLY A 172 12.72 0.45 14.00
CA GLY A 172 12.25 1.22 15.15
C GLY A 172 10.74 1.48 15.12
N GLN A 173 10.28 2.18 16.15
CA GLN A 173 8.88 2.61 16.31
C GLN A 173 8.83 3.90 17.10
N GLU A 174 7.75 4.65 16.99
CA GLU A 174 7.57 5.95 17.66
C GLU A 174 8.76 6.89 17.36
N ASP A 175 9.36 7.50 18.37
CA ASP A 175 10.50 8.41 18.23
C ASP A 175 11.77 7.73 17.65
N THR A 176 11.83 6.41 17.64
CA THR A 176 12.95 5.64 17.10
C THR A 176 12.74 5.17 15.67
N PHE A 177 11.56 5.42 15.10
CA PHE A 177 11.27 5.07 13.71
C PHE A 177 12.17 5.86 12.76
N ARG A 178 12.97 5.16 11.94
CA ARG A 178 13.95 5.80 11.06
C ARG A 178 13.98 5.24 9.64
N GLY A 179 13.24 4.18 9.37
CA GLY A 179 13.26 3.55 8.06
C GLY A 179 12.53 2.22 8.01
N ILE A 180 12.79 1.48 6.95
CA ILE A 180 12.18 0.18 6.68
C ILE A 180 13.24 -0.82 6.20
N VAL A 181 13.05 -2.10 6.50
CA VAL A 181 13.74 -3.21 5.86
C VAL A 181 12.87 -3.71 4.73
N ASP A 182 13.40 -3.74 3.51
CA ASP A 182 12.77 -4.36 2.36
C ASP A 182 13.11 -5.86 2.34
N LEU A 183 12.09 -6.70 2.46
CA LEU A 183 12.25 -8.16 2.50
C LEU A 183 12.43 -8.78 1.11
N VAL A 184 12.14 -8.05 0.05
CA VAL A 184 12.38 -8.49 -1.33
C VAL A 184 13.83 -8.29 -1.70
N ASP A 185 14.37 -7.12 -1.38
CA ASP A 185 15.72 -6.72 -1.72
C ASP A 185 16.74 -7.05 -0.61
N MET A 186 16.26 -7.43 0.58
CA MET A 186 17.06 -7.72 1.78
C MET A 186 18.05 -6.60 2.08
N ASN A 187 17.55 -5.39 2.10
CA ASN A 187 18.28 -4.19 2.47
C ASN A 187 17.45 -3.28 3.37
N ALA A 188 18.05 -2.24 3.92
CA ALA A 188 17.40 -1.24 4.72
C ALA A 188 17.34 0.10 3.96
N GLU A 189 16.16 0.74 3.96
CA GLU A 189 15.96 2.10 3.50
C GLU A 189 15.82 3.01 4.72
N VAL A 190 16.84 3.83 4.97
CA VAL A 190 16.94 4.68 6.15
C VAL A 190 16.77 6.14 5.74
N TYR A 191 15.91 6.85 6.46
CA TYR A 191 15.62 8.27 6.23
C TYR A 191 16.42 9.11 7.23
N TYR A 192 17.15 10.12 6.71
CA TYR A 192 18.00 11.02 7.48
C TYR A 192 17.42 12.43 7.63
N ASP A 193 16.27 12.68 6.99
CA ASP A 193 15.53 13.93 7.12
C ASP A 193 14.03 13.70 7.27
N ASP A 194 13.32 14.62 7.92
CA ASP A 194 11.89 14.53 8.18
C ASP A 194 11.04 14.61 6.91
N MET A 195 11.60 15.13 5.82
CA MET A 195 10.91 15.28 4.55
C MET A 195 11.05 14.06 3.63
N GLY A 196 11.93 13.10 3.98
CA GLY A 196 12.20 11.91 3.18
C GLY A 196 12.99 12.17 1.89
N ASN A 197 13.74 13.27 1.82
CA ASN A 197 14.58 13.60 0.67
C ASN A 197 15.97 12.96 0.75
N ASP A 198 16.51 12.74 1.95
CA ASP A 198 17.76 12.02 2.19
C ASP A 198 17.46 10.59 2.64
N MET A 199 17.11 9.74 1.69
CA MET A 199 16.92 8.31 1.88
C MET A 199 18.18 7.58 1.39
N ARG A 200 18.67 6.65 2.20
CA ARG A 200 19.87 5.84 1.86
C ARG A 200 19.56 4.37 1.99
N THR A 201 20.05 3.60 1.03
CA THR A 201 20.02 2.14 1.08
C THR A 201 21.26 1.65 1.84
N GLU A 202 21.05 0.91 2.91
CA GLU A 202 22.07 0.42 3.83
C GLU A 202 21.88 -1.10 4.07
N PRO A 203 22.90 -1.79 4.62
CA PRO A 203 22.70 -3.14 5.12
C PRO A 203 21.64 -3.19 6.23
N ILE A 204 20.95 -4.32 6.35
CA ILE A 204 20.00 -4.55 7.45
C ILE A 204 20.73 -4.40 8.80
N PRO A 205 20.17 -3.69 9.78
CA PRO A 205 20.73 -3.60 11.13
C PRO A 205 20.98 -4.99 11.73
N GLU A 206 22.11 -5.20 12.41
CA GLU A 206 22.53 -6.50 12.93
C GLU A 206 21.47 -7.14 13.85
N ASP A 207 20.76 -6.33 14.62
CA ASP A 207 19.70 -6.75 15.53
C ASP A 207 18.39 -7.15 14.82
N MET A 208 18.25 -6.86 13.54
CA MET A 208 17.07 -7.18 12.73
C MET A 208 17.31 -8.29 11.69
N VAL A 209 18.55 -8.74 11.49
CA VAL A 209 18.88 -9.73 10.45
C VAL A 209 18.08 -11.01 10.62
N GLU A 210 18.08 -11.60 11.82
CA GLU A 210 17.37 -12.84 12.12
C GLU A 210 15.85 -12.68 11.86
N GLN A 211 15.27 -11.58 12.31
CA GLN A 211 13.86 -11.28 12.07
C GLN A 211 13.56 -11.08 10.59
N ALA A 212 14.43 -10.37 9.87
CA ALA A 212 14.25 -10.15 8.43
C ALA A 212 14.32 -11.47 7.66
N GLU A 213 15.22 -12.39 8.01
CA GLU A 213 15.30 -13.72 7.41
C GLU A 213 14.05 -14.56 7.68
N GLU A 214 13.54 -14.53 8.92
CA GLU A 214 12.29 -15.20 9.28
C GLU A 214 11.11 -14.69 8.43
N TYR A 215 10.91 -13.39 8.36
CA TYR A 215 9.83 -12.79 7.58
C TYR A 215 10.03 -12.95 6.07
N ARG A 216 11.28 -12.96 5.60
CA ARG A 216 11.60 -13.29 4.21
C ARG A 216 11.16 -14.72 3.87
N ASN A 217 11.42 -15.68 4.73
CA ASN A 217 11.00 -17.08 4.52
C ASN A 217 9.47 -17.18 4.46
N ILE A 218 8.74 -16.50 5.36
CA ILE A 218 7.27 -16.43 5.31
C ILE A 218 6.77 -15.83 3.99
N LEU A 219 7.42 -14.77 3.51
CA LEU A 219 7.08 -14.13 2.24
C LEU A 219 7.30 -15.10 1.06
N VAL A 220 8.45 -15.78 1.03
CA VAL A 220 8.80 -16.74 -0.02
C VAL A 220 7.84 -17.92 -0.03
N GLU A 221 7.51 -18.48 1.14
CA GLU A 221 6.54 -19.57 1.29
C GLU A 221 5.16 -19.16 0.76
N ALA A 222 4.68 -17.99 1.15
CA ALA A 222 3.38 -17.48 0.70
C ALA A 222 3.32 -17.22 -0.81
N VAL A 223 4.44 -16.89 -1.43
CA VAL A 223 4.56 -16.74 -2.89
C VAL A 223 4.59 -18.12 -3.54
N ALA A 224 5.41 -19.05 -3.03
CA ALA A 224 5.56 -20.39 -3.55
C ALA A 224 4.27 -21.23 -3.51
N GLU A 225 3.43 -21.05 -2.48
CA GLU A 225 2.10 -21.71 -2.39
C GLU A 225 1.21 -21.51 -3.62
N ASN A 226 1.49 -20.51 -4.42
CA ASN A 226 0.65 -20.12 -5.55
C ASN A 226 1.28 -20.42 -6.93
N ASP A 227 2.49 -21.00 -6.97
CA ASP A 227 3.21 -21.33 -8.20
C ASP A 227 3.91 -22.69 -8.05
N GLU A 228 3.57 -23.63 -8.94
CA GLU A 228 4.12 -24.99 -8.89
C GLU A 228 5.65 -25.01 -9.10
N GLU A 229 6.17 -24.17 -10.00
CA GLU A 229 7.63 -24.10 -10.27
C GLU A 229 8.39 -23.50 -9.09
N LEU A 230 7.83 -22.44 -8.46
CA LEU A 230 8.42 -21.85 -7.26
C LEU A 230 8.30 -22.77 -6.04
N MET A 231 7.22 -23.54 -5.94
CA MET A 231 7.06 -24.53 -4.88
C MET A 231 8.09 -25.64 -5.00
N GLU A 232 8.36 -26.16 -6.21
CA GLU A 232 9.42 -27.15 -6.43
C GLU A 232 10.79 -26.61 -6.01
N LYS A 233 11.16 -25.42 -6.46
CA LYS A 233 12.41 -24.74 -6.05
C LYS A 233 12.51 -24.56 -4.53
N TYR A 234 11.42 -24.10 -3.89
CA TYR A 234 11.38 -23.94 -2.44
C TYR A 234 11.61 -25.27 -1.69
N LEU A 235 10.95 -26.35 -2.14
CA LEU A 235 11.09 -27.68 -1.54
C LEU A 235 12.48 -28.32 -1.79
N GLU A 236 13.11 -28.02 -2.92
CA GLU A 236 14.47 -28.47 -3.24
C GLU A 236 15.54 -27.62 -2.54
N GLY A 237 15.16 -26.55 -1.85
CA GLY A 237 16.08 -25.64 -1.16
C GLY A 237 16.93 -24.80 -2.12
N GLU A 238 16.44 -24.59 -3.33
CA GLU A 238 17.06 -23.68 -4.29
C GLU A 238 16.81 -22.22 -3.89
N GLU A 239 17.74 -21.34 -4.21
CA GLU A 239 17.64 -19.93 -3.93
C GLU A 239 16.54 -19.30 -4.82
N ILE A 240 15.47 -18.79 -4.18
CA ILE A 240 14.43 -18.02 -4.88
C ILE A 240 14.95 -16.62 -5.13
N THR A 241 15.12 -16.28 -6.40
CA THR A 241 15.69 -15.01 -6.84
C THR A 241 14.77 -13.83 -6.48
N ARG A 242 15.33 -12.63 -6.49
CA ARG A 242 14.60 -11.38 -6.21
C ARG A 242 13.42 -11.13 -7.17
N GLU A 243 13.56 -11.54 -8.43
CA GLU A 243 12.59 -11.27 -9.48
C GLU A 243 11.34 -12.14 -9.37
N GLU A 244 11.47 -13.33 -8.82
CA GLU A 244 10.39 -14.31 -8.71
C GLU A 244 9.25 -13.84 -7.77
N PRO A 245 9.50 -13.36 -6.53
CA PRO A 245 8.44 -12.82 -5.69
C PRO A 245 7.77 -11.57 -6.27
N VAL A 246 8.55 -10.71 -6.95
CA VAL A 246 8.03 -9.48 -7.57
C VAL A 246 7.13 -9.81 -8.76
N SER A 247 7.52 -10.74 -9.60
CA SER A 247 6.71 -11.21 -10.75
C SER A 247 5.36 -11.76 -10.26
N TYR A 248 5.36 -12.45 -9.13
CA TYR A 248 4.17 -13.11 -8.59
C TYR A 248 3.16 -12.16 -7.98
N THR A 249 3.59 -11.12 -7.28
CA THR A 249 2.69 -10.07 -6.80
C THR A 249 1.98 -9.35 -7.95
N HIS A 250 2.61 -9.24 -9.10
CA HIS A 250 1.98 -8.72 -10.33
C HIS A 250 0.96 -9.68 -10.94
N LEU A 251 1.22 -10.97 -10.97
CA LEU A 251 0.34 -11.96 -11.58
C LEU A 251 -0.97 -12.11 -10.79
N ARG A 252 -0.94 -12.09 -9.48
CA ARG A 252 -2.13 -12.25 -8.64
C ARG A 252 -3.15 -11.13 -8.79
N ALA A 253 -2.72 -9.91 -9.05
CA ALA A 253 -3.61 -8.80 -9.40
C ALA A 253 -4.32 -9.03 -10.76
N HIS A 254 -3.76 -9.85 -11.64
CA HIS A 254 -4.33 -10.20 -12.94
C HIS A 254 -5.23 -11.44 -12.90
N GLU A 255 -4.90 -12.46 -12.09
CA GLU A 255 -5.63 -13.73 -12.11
C GLU A 255 -7.00 -13.69 -11.45
N THR A 256 -7.21 -12.84 -10.44
CA THR A 256 -8.52 -12.64 -9.84
C THR A 256 -9.58 -12.11 -10.82
N ARG A 257 -9.17 -11.61 -11.98
CA ARG A 257 -10.07 -11.18 -13.07
C ARG A 257 -10.29 -12.23 -14.16
N ARG A 258 -9.44 -13.25 -14.29
CA ARG A 258 -9.57 -14.26 -15.36
C ARG A 258 -10.58 -15.37 -15.07
N HIS A 259 -11.06 -15.49 -13.83
CA HIS A 259 -12.06 -16.49 -13.43
C HIS A 259 -13.47 -15.90 -13.27
N LEU A 260 -13.74 -14.77 -13.92
CA LEU A 260 -15.06 -14.22 -14.19
C LEU A 260 -15.32 -14.25 -15.68
#